data_0cc515481640140a803c077aff3deda8
#
_entry.id   0cc515481640140a803c077aff3deda8
#
_cell.length_a   1.000
_cell.length_b   1.000
_cell.length_c   1.000
_cell.angle_alpha   90.00
_cell.angle_beta   90.00
_cell.angle_gamma   90.00
#
_symmetry.space_group_name_H-M   'P 1'
#
loop_
_entity.id
_entity.type
_entity.pdbx_description
1 polymer ?
#
loop_
_entity_poly.entity_id
_entity_poly.type
_entity_poly.pdbx_seq_one_letter_code
_entity_poly.pdbx_strand_id
1 'polypeptide(L)'
;RFDPEGYVRRGRLYASQGQHDLAIEDMNKAIELDTANTFAYFNRAIMFYEQEKYQKAMDDLNRVLEDEPGNALTLYNRGLISAQLGAYEDALEDMDRVLNINPENVLAYFNRASIFIEMGQYKNALEDYDRAIELYPDFAKAYMNRSYVNNLLGKYKAAKNDYDTAQKKVAEYRAKNVSDAGSFADTTKKYSSLLALDAEFAKKDFNDELLQHRDIDIRLRPFYKFVLTGDKDNTNYALNRGYDNPLVSRFENGLAVGTSVMNTDVALTEKQLEMVEEAAWSEPVTAEKYSLRALYANQSKQFTLALNSDGKAREAAGEGAAGYDALYSAFYHMN
;
A
#
# COMPACT_ATOMS: atom_id res chain seq x y z
N ARG A 1 -13.07 20.61 -3.28
CA ARG A 1 -13.76 19.32 -3.01
C ARG A 1 -12.69 18.38 -2.49
N PHE A 2 -12.82 17.96 -1.25
CA PHE A 2 -11.85 17.01 -0.69
C PHE A 2 -12.01 15.67 -1.41
N ASP A 3 -10.90 15.09 -1.86
CA ASP A 3 -10.86 13.83 -2.57
C ASP A 3 -10.74 12.67 -1.55
N PRO A 4 -11.72 11.74 -1.46
CA PRO A 4 -11.64 10.60 -0.56
C PRO A 4 -10.38 9.76 -0.80
N GLU A 5 -9.91 9.69 -2.04
CA GLU A 5 -8.70 8.95 -2.41
C GLU A 5 -7.44 9.50 -1.71
N GLY A 6 -7.31 10.82 -1.58
CA GLY A 6 -6.18 11.45 -0.86
C GLY A 6 -6.10 11.01 0.61
N TYR A 7 -7.26 10.88 1.27
CA TYR A 7 -7.30 10.37 2.64
C TYR A 7 -6.92 8.89 2.70
N VAL A 8 -7.45 8.06 1.79
CA VAL A 8 -7.10 6.63 1.75
C VAL A 8 -5.59 6.43 1.60
N ARG A 9 -4.96 7.17 0.71
CA ARG A 9 -3.52 7.04 0.47
C ARG A 9 -2.68 7.51 1.66
N ARG A 10 -3.05 8.62 2.29
CA ARG A 10 -2.36 9.08 3.50
C ARG A 10 -2.55 8.09 4.65
N GLY A 11 -3.76 7.59 4.83
CA GLY A 11 -4.06 6.57 5.84
C GLY A 11 -3.24 5.29 5.65
N ARG A 12 -3.04 4.83 4.41
CA ARG A 12 -2.14 3.70 4.12
C ARG A 12 -0.70 3.99 4.49
N LEU A 13 -0.23 5.22 4.27
CA LEU A 13 1.12 5.61 4.69
C LEU A 13 1.25 5.57 6.23
N TYR A 14 0.25 6.11 6.95
CA TYR A 14 0.22 5.98 8.42
C TYR A 14 0.21 4.53 8.87
N ALA A 15 -0.57 3.67 8.23
CA ALA A 15 -0.61 2.24 8.49
C ALA A 15 0.76 1.58 8.31
N SER A 16 1.46 1.89 7.23
CA SER A 16 2.82 1.35 6.97
C SER A 16 3.87 1.80 8.00
N GLN A 17 3.59 2.89 8.72
CA GLN A 17 4.40 3.42 9.82
C GLN A 17 3.94 2.91 11.21
N GLY A 18 2.95 2.03 11.25
CA GLY A 18 2.36 1.53 12.51
C GLY A 18 1.47 2.55 13.24
N GLN A 19 1.11 3.66 12.58
CA GLN A 19 0.26 4.72 13.15
C GLN A 19 -1.22 4.42 12.87
N HIS A 20 -1.72 3.32 13.42
CA HIS A 20 -3.05 2.78 13.11
C HIS A 20 -4.19 3.74 13.42
N ASP A 21 -4.11 4.52 14.50
CA ASP A 21 -5.18 5.47 14.86
C ASP A 21 -5.32 6.58 13.82
N LEU A 22 -4.22 7.16 13.35
CA LEU A 22 -4.23 8.17 12.28
C LEU A 22 -4.72 7.58 10.95
N ALA A 23 -4.33 6.33 10.66
CA ALA A 23 -4.83 5.61 9.49
C ALA A 23 -6.36 5.44 9.54
N ILE A 24 -6.91 5.05 10.69
CA ILE A 24 -8.36 4.91 10.90
C ILE A 24 -9.08 6.25 10.76
N GLU A 25 -8.52 7.34 11.29
CA GLU A 25 -9.10 8.69 11.12
C GLU A 25 -9.21 9.08 9.66
N ASP A 26 -8.18 8.82 8.87
CA ASP A 26 -8.18 9.09 7.44
C ASP A 26 -9.17 8.19 6.68
N MET A 27 -9.25 6.90 7.00
CA MET A 27 -10.27 6.02 6.42
C MET A 27 -11.69 6.48 6.78
N ASN A 28 -11.92 6.95 8.01
CA ASN A 28 -13.21 7.53 8.41
C ASN A 28 -13.56 8.75 7.53
N LYS A 29 -12.59 9.62 7.27
CA LYS A 29 -12.81 10.79 6.40
C LYS A 29 -13.10 10.39 4.95
N ALA A 30 -12.40 9.38 4.42
CA ALA A 30 -12.69 8.86 3.10
C ALA A 30 -14.12 8.30 3.00
N ILE A 31 -14.57 7.54 4.00
CA ILE A 31 -15.91 6.98 4.08
C ILE A 31 -16.98 8.07 4.25
N GLU A 32 -16.74 9.11 5.05
CA GLU A 32 -17.64 10.27 5.16
C GLU A 32 -17.86 10.97 3.83
N LEU A 33 -16.84 11.05 2.99
CA LEU A 33 -16.89 11.70 1.68
C LEU A 33 -17.48 10.80 0.59
N ASP A 34 -17.26 9.49 0.71
CA ASP A 34 -17.74 8.46 -0.21
C ASP A 34 -18.11 7.20 0.57
N THR A 35 -19.39 7.07 0.90
CA THR A 35 -19.94 5.93 1.67
C THR A 35 -19.93 4.60 0.92
N ALA A 36 -19.67 4.61 -0.38
CA ALA A 36 -19.52 3.42 -1.21
C ALA A 36 -18.05 3.01 -1.42
N ASN A 37 -17.10 3.65 -0.73
CA ASN A 37 -15.68 3.38 -0.88
C ASN A 37 -15.27 2.07 -0.19
N THR A 38 -15.48 0.96 -0.89
CA THR A 38 -15.11 -0.39 -0.40
C THR A 38 -13.65 -0.50 -0.01
N PHE A 39 -12.79 0.23 -0.71
CA PHE A 39 -11.36 0.25 -0.44
C PHE A 39 -11.02 0.90 0.91
N ALA A 40 -11.71 1.98 1.29
CA ALA A 40 -11.53 2.62 2.59
C ALA A 40 -12.03 1.70 3.74
N TYR A 41 -13.18 1.04 3.56
CA TYR A 41 -13.66 0.04 4.52
C TYR A 41 -12.67 -1.11 4.69
N PHE A 42 -12.18 -1.68 3.58
CA PHE A 42 -11.20 -2.77 3.65
C PHE A 42 -9.94 -2.37 4.43
N ASN A 43 -9.34 -1.23 4.10
CA ASN A 43 -8.13 -0.78 4.80
C ASN A 43 -8.41 -0.49 6.28
N ARG A 44 -9.57 0.09 6.62
CA ARG A 44 -9.95 0.31 8.02
C ARG A 44 -10.14 -1.00 8.78
N ALA A 45 -10.71 -2.01 8.14
CA ALA A 45 -10.83 -3.35 8.70
C ALA A 45 -9.47 -3.95 9.08
N ILE A 46 -8.47 -3.80 8.20
CA ILE A 46 -7.11 -4.27 8.50
C ILE A 46 -6.52 -3.54 9.72
N MET A 47 -6.74 -2.23 9.83
CA MET A 47 -6.27 -1.46 11.00
C MET A 47 -6.99 -1.89 12.28
N PHE A 48 -8.28 -2.19 12.20
CA PHE A 48 -9.02 -2.74 13.34
C PHE A 48 -8.52 -4.14 13.73
N TYR A 49 -8.19 -4.98 12.74
CA TYR A 49 -7.58 -6.28 12.99
C TYR A 49 -6.23 -6.17 13.71
N GLU A 50 -5.34 -5.29 13.25
CA GLU A 50 -4.04 -5.04 13.89
C GLU A 50 -4.18 -4.50 15.33
N GLN A 51 -5.31 -3.88 15.65
CA GLN A 51 -5.66 -3.43 17.00
C GLN A 51 -6.48 -4.46 17.78
N GLU A 52 -6.62 -5.68 17.30
CA GLU A 52 -7.42 -6.76 17.91
C GLU A 52 -8.92 -6.41 18.07
N LYS A 53 -9.41 -5.41 17.35
CA LYS A 53 -10.81 -4.98 17.33
C LYS A 53 -11.60 -5.79 16.31
N TYR A 54 -11.60 -7.10 16.47
CA TYR A 54 -12.09 -8.06 15.48
C TYR A 54 -13.52 -7.80 15.01
N GLN A 55 -14.44 -7.44 15.92
CA GLN A 55 -15.83 -7.18 15.52
C GLN A 55 -15.94 -5.99 14.57
N LYS A 56 -15.22 -4.90 14.82
CA LYS A 56 -15.21 -3.75 13.90
C LYS A 56 -14.60 -4.08 12.55
N ALA A 57 -13.56 -4.91 12.55
CA ALA A 57 -12.98 -5.42 11.32
C ALA A 57 -13.99 -6.25 10.52
N MET A 58 -14.73 -7.14 11.19
CA MET A 58 -15.80 -7.95 10.57
C MET A 58 -16.90 -7.08 9.96
N ASP A 59 -17.35 -6.05 10.68
CA ASP A 59 -18.40 -5.14 10.20
C ASP A 59 -17.97 -4.45 8.89
N ASP A 60 -16.73 -3.95 8.84
CA ASP A 60 -16.17 -3.31 7.66
C ASP A 60 -15.98 -4.30 6.49
N LEU A 61 -15.46 -5.51 6.74
CA LEU A 61 -15.31 -6.54 5.71
C LEU A 61 -16.67 -7.01 5.17
N ASN A 62 -17.68 -7.13 6.02
CA ASN A 62 -19.04 -7.43 5.60
C ASN A 62 -19.57 -6.33 4.67
N ARG A 63 -19.33 -5.06 5.01
CA ARG A 63 -19.73 -3.93 4.17
C ARG A 63 -19.09 -4.00 2.78
N VAL A 64 -17.80 -4.38 2.70
CA VAL A 64 -17.14 -4.60 1.40
C VAL A 64 -17.83 -5.73 0.62
N LEU A 65 -18.16 -6.85 1.28
CA LEU A 65 -18.74 -8.02 0.61
C LEU A 65 -20.21 -7.83 0.19
N GLU A 66 -20.92 -6.84 0.76
CA GLU A 66 -22.23 -6.43 0.25
C GLU A 66 -22.14 -5.87 -1.17
N ASP A 67 -21.13 -5.04 -1.43
CA ASP A 67 -20.94 -4.41 -2.74
C ASP A 67 -20.09 -5.30 -3.68
N GLU A 68 -19.14 -6.05 -3.13
CA GLU A 68 -18.18 -6.89 -3.86
C GLU A 68 -18.19 -8.35 -3.31
N PRO A 69 -19.24 -9.13 -3.52
CA PRO A 69 -19.38 -10.46 -2.91
C PRO A 69 -18.33 -11.48 -3.37
N GLY A 70 -17.67 -11.22 -4.50
CA GLY A 70 -16.58 -12.04 -5.04
C GLY A 70 -15.18 -11.52 -4.71
N ASN A 71 -15.02 -10.56 -3.80
CA ASN A 71 -13.71 -10.04 -3.42
C ASN A 71 -12.94 -11.08 -2.58
N ALA A 72 -12.10 -11.86 -3.27
CA ALA A 72 -11.36 -12.96 -2.67
C ALA A 72 -10.44 -12.52 -1.51
N LEU A 73 -9.85 -11.32 -1.59
CA LEU A 73 -9.02 -10.80 -0.53
C LEU A 73 -9.83 -10.49 0.73
N THR A 74 -11.01 -9.91 0.57
CA THR A 74 -11.93 -9.62 1.67
C THR A 74 -12.45 -10.91 2.31
N LEU A 75 -12.85 -11.89 1.50
CA LEU A 75 -13.24 -13.22 1.97
C LEU A 75 -12.10 -13.87 2.77
N TYR A 76 -10.90 -13.87 2.23
CA TYR A 76 -9.74 -14.44 2.90
C TYR A 76 -9.49 -13.82 4.28
N ASN A 77 -9.47 -12.48 4.37
CA ASN A 77 -9.26 -11.78 5.64
C ASN A 77 -10.42 -12.00 6.62
N ARG A 78 -11.68 -12.01 6.13
CA ARG A 78 -12.84 -12.32 6.97
C ARG A 78 -12.76 -13.74 7.53
N GLY A 79 -12.41 -14.72 6.70
CA GLY A 79 -12.20 -16.09 7.12
C GLY A 79 -11.11 -16.24 8.18
N LEU A 80 -9.99 -15.49 8.07
CA LEU A 80 -8.94 -15.48 9.10
C LEU A 80 -9.46 -14.92 10.43
N ILE A 81 -10.23 -13.84 10.40
CA ILE A 81 -10.81 -13.23 11.61
C ILE A 81 -11.85 -14.17 12.22
N SER A 82 -12.71 -14.78 11.40
CA SER A 82 -13.69 -15.80 11.86
C SER A 82 -12.99 -16.96 12.57
N ALA A 83 -11.90 -17.47 12.00
CA ALA A 83 -11.11 -18.52 12.64
C ALA A 83 -10.52 -18.07 13.99
N GLN A 84 -10.01 -16.83 14.07
CA GLN A 84 -9.48 -16.24 15.29
C GLN A 84 -10.55 -16.10 16.39
N LEU A 85 -11.79 -15.85 15.98
CA LEU A 85 -12.97 -15.77 16.87
C LEU A 85 -13.56 -17.14 17.22
N GLY A 86 -13.04 -18.22 16.64
CA GLY A 86 -13.55 -19.58 16.85
C GLY A 86 -14.79 -19.92 16.00
N ALA A 87 -15.19 -19.05 15.07
CA ALA A 87 -16.27 -19.30 14.11
C ALA A 87 -15.72 -20.08 12.92
N TYR A 88 -15.37 -21.36 13.16
CA TYR A 88 -14.62 -22.17 12.21
C TYR A 88 -15.41 -22.50 10.95
N GLU A 89 -16.72 -22.74 11.06
CA GLU A 89 -17.61 -23.02 9.95
C GLU A 89 -17.67 -21.84 8.97
N ASP A 90 -17.85 -20.61 9.49
CA ASP A 90 -17.84 -19.39 8.68
C ASP A 90 -16.48 -19.17 8.02
N ALA A 91 -15.41 -19.46 8.76
CA ALA A 91 -14.06 -19.37 8.23
C ALA A 91 -13.81 -20.35 7.07
N LEU A 92 -14.30 -21.58 7.19
CA LEU A 92 -14.22 -22.58 6.12
C LEU A 92 -15.01 -22.15 4.88
N GLU A 93 -16.24 -21.63 5.07
CA GLU A 93 -17.04 -21.13 3.95
C GLU A 93 -16.30 -20.04 3.16
N ASP A 94 -15.71 -19.10 3.87
CA ASP A 94 -14.93 -18.03 3.22
C ASP A 94 -13.68 -18.57 2.50
N MET A 95 -12.94 -19.50 3.11
CA MET A 95 -11.78 -20.13 2.46
C MET A 95 -12.19 -20.96 1.24
N ASP A 96 -13.31 -21.66 1.28
CA ASP A 96 -13.87 -22.39 0.14
C ASP A 96 -14.21 -21.43 -1.01
N ARG A 97 -14.82 -20.29 -0.70
CA ARG A 97 -15.11 -19.26 -1.71
C ARG A 97 -13.84 -18.70 -2.33
N VAL A 98 -12.80 -18.44 -1.52
CA VAL A 98 -11.48 -18.02 -2.02
C VAL A 98 -10.91 -19.06 -2.97
N LEU A 99 -10.94 -20.34 -2.61
CA LEU A 99 -10.42 -21.43 -3.44
C LEU A 99 -11.25 -21.70 -4.69
N ASN A 100 -12.55 -21.42 -4.66
CA ASN A 100 -13.40 -21.45 -5.86
C ASN A 100 -13.04 -20.32 -6.84
N ILE A 101 -12.63 -19.16 -6.35
CA ILE A 101 -12.18 -18.02 -7.17
C ILE A 101 -10.74 -18.26 -7.68
N ASN A 102 -9.85 -18.72 -6.80
CA ASN A 102 -8.45 -19.01 -7.11
C ASN A 102 -8.04 -20.40 -6.57
N PRO A 103 -8.14 -21.47 -7.38
CA PRO A 103 -7.78 -22.83 -6.99
C PRO A 103 -6.28 -23.05 -6.73
N GLU A 104 -5.44 -22.05 -7.02
CA GLU A 104 -3.98 -22.11 -6.79
C GLU A 104 -3.53 -21.26 -5.59
N ASN A 105 -4.48 -20.79 -4.77
CA ASN A 105 -4.16 -19.99 -3.59
C ASN A 105 -3.56 -20.88 -2.48
N VAL A 106 -2.23 -20.92 -2.45
CA VAL A 106 -1.43 -21.70 -1.47
C VAL A 106 -1.78 -21.36 -0.03
N LEU A 107 -1.98 -20.06 0.26
CA LEU A 107 -2.24 -19.59 1.62
C LEU A 107 -3.67 -19.95 2.07
N ALA A 108 -4.63 -19.97 1.17
CA ALA A 108 -5.98 -20.40 1.50
C ALA A 108 -6.01 -21.89 1.87
N TYR A 109 -5.34 -22.78 1.14
CA TYR A 109 -5.18 -24.19 1.54
C TYR A 109 -4.47 -24.28 2.89
N PHE A 110 -3.35 -23.59 3.07
CA PHE A 110 -2.60 -23.65 4.33
C PHE A 110 -3.43 -23.21 5.54
N ASN A 111 -4.20 -22.13 5.42
CA ASN A 111 -5.02 -21.64 6.53
C ASN A 111 -6.27 -22.48 6.73
N ARG A 112 -6.91 -22.98 5.66
CA ARG A 112 -8.04 -23.92 5.77
C ARG A 112 -7.60 -25.21 6.45
N ALA A 113 -6.41 -25.73 6.14
CA ALA A 113 -5.82 -26.85 6.85
C ALA A 113 -5.64 -26.58 8.35
N SER A 114 -5.23 -25.38 8.71
CA SER A 114 -5.08 -24.98 10.13
C SER A 114 -6.44 -24.93 10.85
N ILE A 115 -7.49 -24.43 10.17
CA ILE A 115 -8.87 -24.45 10.68
C ILE A 115 -9.35 -25.89 10.88
N PHE A 116 -9.09 -26.78 9.92
CA PHE A 116 -9.43 -28.20 10.08
C PHE A 116 -8.72 -28.87 11.25
N ILE A 117 -7.51 -28.45 11.62
CA ILE A 117 -6.83 -28.93 12.83
C ILE A 117 -7.61 -28.54 14.08
N GLU A 118 -8.00 -27.27 14.21
CA GLU A 118 -8.78 -26.77 15.36
C GLU A 118 -10.12 -27.52 15.52
N MET A 119 -10.71 -27.93 14.39
CA MET A 119 -11.92 -28.74 14.36
C MET A 119 -11.67 -30.25 14.56
N GLY A 120 -10.42 -30.71 14.73
CA GLY A 120 -10.07 -32.12 14.82
C GLY A 120 -10.20 -32.91 13.52
N GLN A 121 -10.39 -32.24 12.40
CA GLN A 121 -10.57 -32.84 11.06
C GLN A 121 -9.21 -33.09 10.37
N TYR A 122 -8.39 -33.89 11.01
CA TYR A 122 -6.97 -34.09 10.62
C TYR A 122 -6.77 -34.64 9.21
N LYS A 123 -7.72 -35.41 8.66
CA LYS A 123 -7.62 -35.92 7.27
C LYS A 123 -7.74 -34.79 6.27
N ASN A 124 -8.73 -33.92 6.45
CA ASN A 124 -8.93 -32.76 5.59
C ASN A 124 -7.73 -31.79 5.67
N ALA A 125 -7.18 -31.61 6.87
CA ALA A 125 -5.97 -30.82 7.06
C ALA A 125 -4.78 -31.38 6.27
N LEU A 126 -4.59 -32.70 6.23
CA LEU A 126 -3.53 -33.31 5.43
C LEU A 126 -3.68 -33.06 3.94
N GLU A 127 -4.91 -33.21 3.42
CA GLU A 127 -5.21 -33.00 1.99
C GLU A 127 -4.89 -31.56 1.57
N ASP A 128 -5.25 -30.59 2.40
CA ASP A 128 -4.96 -29.18 2.14
C ASP A 128 -3.46 -28.85 2.27
N TYR A 129 -2.75 -29.40 3.26
CA TYR A 129 -1.30 -29.22 3.32
C TYR A 129 -0.59 -29.90 2.15
N ASP A 130 -1.05 -31.06 1.70
CA ASP A 130 -0.55 -31.72 0.51
C ASP A 130 -0.69 -30.81 -0.71
N ARG A 131 -1.88 -30.21 -0.89
CA ARG A 131 -2.12 -29.29 -1.99
C ARG A 131 -1.29 -28.01 -1.90
N ALA A 132 -1.14 -27.42 -0.72
CA ALA A 132 -0.28 -26.26 -0.51
C ALA A 132 1.19 -26.56 -0.85
N ILE A 133 1.67 -27.73 -0.50
CA ILE A 133 3.03 -28.20 -0.80
C ILE A 133 3.22 -28.51 -2.29
N GLU A 134 2.23 -29.12 -2.95
CA GLU A 134 2.26 -29.31 -4.40
C GLU A 134 2.40 -27.99 -5.16
N LEU A 135 1.60 -26.99 -4.77
CA LEU A 135 1.60 -25.66 -5.39
C LEU A 135 2.89 -24.91 -5.06
N TYR A 136 3.39 -25.02 -3.84
CA TYR A 136 4.64 -24.39 -3.42
C TYR A 136 5.55 -25.32 -2.63
N PRO A 137 6.42 -26.10 -3.32
CA PRO A 137 7.28 -27.11 -2.71
C PRO A 137 8.32 -26.57 -1.71
N ASP A 138 8.56 -25.28 -1.65
CA ASP A 138 9.48 -24.66 -0.70
C ASP A 138 8.78 -24.13 0.57
N PHE A 139 7.48 -24.39 0.75
CA PHE A 139 6.72 -23.93 1.88
C PHE A 139 7.03 -24.70 3.17
N ALA A 140 8.17 -24.42 3.80
CA ALA A 140 8.65 -25.14 4.98
C ALA A 140 7.61 -25.21 6.12
N LYS A 141 6.80 -24.14 6.31
CA LYS A 141 5.77 -24.11 7.36
C LYS A 141 4.65 -25.11 7.10
N ALA A 142 4.29 -25.35 5.84
CA ALA A 142 3.31 -26.37 5.50
C ALA A 142 3.83 -27.80 5.83
N TYR A 143 5.09 -28.09 5.54
CA TYR A 143 5.71 -29.35 5.99
C TYR A 143 5.71 -29.47 7.51
N MET A 144 6.05 -28.41 8.24
CA MET A 144 6.07 -28.40 9.70
C MET A 144 4.68 -28.73 10.27
N ASN A 145 3.66 -28.08 9.76
CA ASN A 145 2.28 -28.29 10.22
C ASN A 145 1.76 -29.67 9.78
N ARG A 146 2.09 -30.15 8.57
CA ARG A 146 1.75 -31.51 8.14
C ARG A 146 2.44 -32.57 8.99
N SER A 147 3.69 -32.33 9.40
CA SER A 147 4.39 -33.17 10.38
C SER A 147 3.64 -33.27 11.69
N TYR A 148 3.16 -32.13 12.21
CA TYR A 148 2.35 -32.12 13.43
C TYR A 148 1.08 -32.95 13.29
N VAL A 149 0.34 -32.81 12.20
CA VAL A 149 -0.90 -33.57 11.94
C VAL A 149 -0.58 -35.08 11.77
N ASN A 150 0.49 -35.43 11.05
CA ASN A 150 0.92 -36.82 10.91
C ASN A 150 1.29 -37.44 12.26
N ASN A 151 1.88 -36.67 13.17
CA ASN A 151 2.19 -37.12 14.53
C ASN A 151 0.91 -37.39 15.34
N LEU A 152 -0.10 -36.49 15.28
CA LEU A 152 -1.40 -36.69 15.93
C LEU A 152 -2.11 -37.96 15.41
N LEU A 153 -1.91 -38.31 14.15
CA LEU A 153 -2.48 -39.51 13.52
C LEU A 153 -1.61 -40.78 13.74
N GLY A 154 -0.54 -40.71 14.53
CA GLY A 154 0.38 -41.83 14.78
C GLY A 154 1.24 -42.22 13.58
N LYS A 155 1.29 -41.42 12.53
CA LYS A 155 2.11 -41.62 11.33
C LYS A 155 3.54 -41.12 11.53
N TYR A 156 4.24 -41.62 12.56
CA TYR A 156 5.53 -41.07 13.02
C TYR A 156 6.63 -40.99 11.97
N LYS A 157 6.68 -41.97 11.04
CA LYS A 157 7.65 -41.94 9.95
C LYS A 157 7.41 -40.80 8.98
N ALA A 158 6.17 -40.56 8.61
CA ALA A 158 5.76 -39.42 7.74
C ALA A 158 6.03 -38.09 8.46
N ALA A 159 5.65 -38.00 9.73
CA ALA A 159 5.90 -36.83 10.58
C ALA A 159 7.39 -36.46 10.61
N LYS A 160 8.27 -37.45 10.85
CA LYS A 160 9.72 -37.22 10.85
C LYS A 160 10.22 -36.72 9.50
N ASN A 161 9.82 -37.35 8.41
CA ASN A 161 10.23 -36.95 7.07
C ASN A 161 9.83 -35.52 6.74
N ASP A 162 8.63 -35.12 7.09
CA ASP A 162 8.14 -33.75 6.90
C ASP A 162 8.93 -32.75 7.75
N TYR A 163 9.20 -33.08 9.01
CA TYR A 163 10.00 -32.27 9.90
C TYR A 163 11.42 -32.06 9.37
N ASP A 164 12.10 -33.14 8.97
CA ASP A 164 13.46 -33.09 8.40
C ASP A 164 13.49 -32.27 7.11
N THR A 165 12.45 -32.40 6.27
CA THR A 165 12.28 -31.60 5.05
C THR A 165 12.10 -30.12 5.35
N ALA A 166 11.27 -29.79 6.32
CA ALA A 166 11.05 -28.40 6.74
C ALA A 166 12.35 -27.75 7.23
N GLN A 167 13.11 -28.47 8.09
CA GLN A 167 14.40 -27.98 8.60
C GLN A 167 15.41 -27.74 7.48
N LYS A 168 15.49 -28.67 6.52
CA LYS A 168 16.37 -28.53 5.36
C LYS A 168 16.01 -27.30 4.54
N LYS A 169 14.72 -27.08 4.25
CA LYS A 169 14.25 -25.90 3.49
C LYS A 169 14.53 -24.59 4.20
N VAL A 170 14.36 -24.55 5.53
CA VAL A 170 14.73 -23.39 6.35
C VAL A 170 16.24 -23.11 6.27
N ALA A 171 17.06 -24.15 6.36
CA ALA A 171 18.52 -24.02 6.28
C ALA A 171 18.97 -23.54 4.89
N GLU A 172 18.40 -24.09 3.82
CA GLU A 172 18.69 -23.68 2.44
C GLU A 172 18.31 -22.20 2.20
N TYR A 173 17.17 -21.76 2.71
CA TYR A 173 16.76 -20.38 2.61
C TYR A 173 17.70 -19.42 3.34
N ARG A 174 18.07 -19.76 4.59
CA ARG A 174 19.03 -18.97 5.37
C ARG A 174 20.40 -18.88 4.71
N ALA A 175 20.85 -19.96 4.06
CA ALA A 175 22.11 -19.98 3.34
C ALA A 175 22.12 -19.07 2.10
N LYS A 176 20.96 -18.91 1.43
CA LYS A 176 20.79 -18.06 0.25
C LYS A 176 20.65 -16.58 0.59
N ASN A 177 20.11 -16.23 1.76
CA ASN A 177 19.74 -14.88 2.17
C ASN A 177 20.47 -14.48 3.46
N VAL A 178 21.79 -14.33 3.42
CA VAL A 178 22.64 -14.02 4.58
C VAL A 178 22.30 -12.67 5.23
N SER A 179 21.65 -11.75 4.51
CA SER A 179 21.28 -10.42 5.02
C SER A 179 19.86 -10.33 5.65
N ASP A 180 19.04 -11.35 5.48
CA ASP A 180 17.61 -11.29 5.84
C ASP A 180 17.17 -12.50 6.69
N ALA A 181 17.98 -12.86 7.66
CA ALA A 181 17.82 -14.08 8.47
C ALA A 181 16.55 -14.11 9.36
N GLY A 182 15.78 -13.03 9.42
CA GLY A 182 14.49 -12.93 10.11
C GLY A 182 13.27 -13.36 9.29
N SER A 183 13.43 -13.47 8.00
CA SER A 183 12.34 -13.38 7.04
C SER A 183 11.59 -14.69 6.75
N PHE A 184 12.14 -15.88 6.98
CA PHE A 184 11.46 -17.10 6.54
C PHE A 184 10.31 -17.56 7.45
N ALA A 185 10.41 -17.36 8.74
CA ALA A 185 9.26 -17.52 9.65
C ALA A 185 8.20 -16.43 9.37
N ASP A 186 8.61 -15.33 8.73
CA ASP A 186 7.85 -14.14 8.44
C ASP A 186 7.35 -14.05 6.99
N THR A 187 7.69 -15.00 6.11
CA THR A 187 7.15 -14.97 4.73
C THR A 187 5.63 -15.06 4.71
N THR A 188 5.01 -15.78 5.63
CA THR A 188 3.56 -15.76 5.81
C THR A 188 3.06 -14.41 6.33
N LYS A 189 3.79 -13.74 7.21
CA LYS A 189 3.46 -12.37 7.65
C LYS A 189 3.65 -11.36 6.52
N LYS A 190 4.72 -11.47 5.76
CA LYS A 190 4.98 -10.61 4.60
C LYS A 190 3.97 -10.85 3.48
N TYR A 191 3.57 -12.09 3.22
CA TYR A 191 2.49 -12.40 2.28
C TYR A 191 1.11 -11.99 2.81
N SER A 192 0.81 -12.19 4.08
CA SER A 192 -0.46 -11.73 4.65
C SER A 192 -0.52 -10.21 4.75
N SER A 193 0.58 -9.52 5.06
CA SER A 193 0.63 -8.06 5.05
C SER A 193 0.59 -7.47 3.64
N LEU A 194 1.21 -8.11 2.65
CA LEU A 194 1.11 -7.71 1.24
C LEU A 194 -0.31 -7.92 0.71
N LEU A 195 -0.94 -9.04 1.02
CA LEU A 195 -2.34 -9.31 0.68
C LEU A 195 -3.30 -8.35 1.40
N ALA A 196 -2.98 -7.96 2.63
CA ALA A 196 -3.81 -7.06 3.42
C ALA A 196 -3.67 -5.58 3.00
N LEU A 197 -2.49 -5.14 2.57
CA LEU A 197 -2.21 -3.74 2.27
C LEU A 197 -2.53 -3.34 0.82
N ASP A 198 -2.71 -4.28 -0.09
CA ASP A 198 -2.81 -3.99 -1.52
C ASP A 198 -4.12 -4.47 -2.16
N ALA A 199 -5.26 -4.01 -1.61
CA ALA A 199 -6.58 -4.28 -2.17
C ALA A 199 -6.78 -3.71 -3.61
N GLU A 200 -5.95 -2.77 -4.05
CA GLU A 200 -5.95 -2.31 -5.46
C GLU A 200 -5.57 -3.43 -6.43
N PHE A 201 -4.69 -4.35 -6.02
CA PHE A 201 -4.34 -5.53 -6.80
C PHE A 201 -5.51 -6.51 -6.92
N ALA A 202 -6.36 -6.62 -5.89
CA ALA A 202 -7.56 -7.46 -5.92
C ALA A 202 -8.58 -7.00 -6.97
N LYS A 203 -8.61 -5.73 -7.33
CA LYS A 203 -9.50 -5.19 -8.36
C LYS A 203 -9.04 -5.46 -9.79
N LYS A 204 -7.75 -5.62 -10.01
CA LYS A 204 -7.22 -5.71 -11.38
C LYS A 204 -7.05 -7.12 -11.91
N ASP A 205 -6.48 -8.04 -11.19
CA ASP A 205 -6.21 -9.38 -11.71
C ASP A 205 -5.80 -10.34 -10.58
N PHE A 206 -6.77 -10.79 -9.81
CA PHE A 206 -6.52 -11.86 -8.87
C PHE A 206 -6.15 -13.18 -9.57
N ASN A 207 -6.35 -13.22 -10.89
CA ASN A 207 -6.28 -14.47 -11.63
C ASN A 207 -4.90 -14.84 -12.17
N ASP A 208 -3.93 -13.94 -12.34
CA ASP A 208 -2.80 -14.41 -13.14
C ASP A 208 -1.39 -14.19 -12.61
N GLU A 209 -1.06 -13.21 -11.74
CA GLU A 209 0.38 -12.92 -11.65
C GLU A 209 0.94 -12.53 -10.27
N LEU A 210 0.12 -12.31 -9.27
CA LEU A 210 0.56 -11.73 -7.99
C LEU A 210 1.53 -12.60 -7.18
N LEU A 211 1.53 -13.92 -7.40
CA LEU A 211 2.48 -14.83 -6.76
C LEU A 211 3.77 -15.02 -7.57
N GLN A 212 3.80 -14.57 -8.82
CA GLN A 212 4.90 -14.83 -9.75
C GLN A 212 5.81 -13.64 -10.03
N HIS A 213 5.35 -12.40 -9.89
CA HIS A 213 6.18 -11.21 -10.15
C HIS A 213 6.74 -10.60 -8.87
N ARG A 214 7.97 -11.02 -8.53
CA ARG A 214 8.75 -10.49 -7.40
C ARG A 214 9.34 -9.09 -7.62
N ASP A 215 9.27 -8.57 -8.83
CA ASP A 215 9.95 -7.34 -9.26
C ASP A 215 8.98 -6.22 -9.66
N ILE A 216 7.91 -6.04 -8.88
CA ILE A 216 7.09 -4.83 -9.03
C ILE A 216 7.83 -3.71 -8.32
N ASP A 217 8.56 -2.91 -9.09
CA ASP A 217 9.11 -1.63 -8.65
C ASP A 217 7.95 -0.64 -8.46
N ILE A 218 7.34 -0.70 -7.27
CA ILE A 218 6.28 0.24 -6.89
C ILE A 218 6.97 1.57 -6.61
N ARG A 219 7.16 2.34 -7.66
CA ARG A 219 7.52 3.74 -7.51
C ARG A 219 6.29 4.48 -7.04
N LEU A 220 6.26 4.79 -5.76
CA LEU A 220 5.32 5.76 -5.21
C LEU A 220 5.55 7.07 -5.96
N ARG A 221 4.73 7.34 -6.98
CA ARG A 221 4.75 8.66 -7.61
C ARG A 221 4.06 9.63 -6.67
N PRO A 222 4.66 10.80 -6.41
CA PRO A 222 3.97 11.82 -5.63
C PRO A 222 2.64 12.13 -6.33
N PHE A 223 1.59 12.20 -5.52
CA PHE A 223 0.19 12.29 -6.00
C PHE A 223 -0.03 13.48 -6.88
N TYR A 224 0.43 14.60 -6.40
CA TYR A 224 0.41 15.87 -7.09
C TYR A 224 1.70 16.60 -6.73
N LYS A 225 2.34 17.15 -7.73
CA LYS A 225 3.47 18.03 -7.54
C LYS A 225 3.18 19.33 -8.25
N PHE A 226 3.66 20.39 -7.67
CA PHE A 226 3.64 21.69 -8.28
C PHE A 226 4.73 21.72 -9.35
N VAL A 227 4.36 21.95 -10.60
CA VAL A 227 5.28 21.91 -11.73
C VAL A 227 5.22 23.20 -12.52
N LEU A 228 6.36 23.55 -13.12
CA LEU A 228 6.45 24.62 -14.09
C LEU A 228 5.98 24.11 -15.43
N THR A 229 5.07 24.84 -16.07
CA THR A 229 4.52 24.48 -17.39
C THR A 229 5.08 25.36 -18.52
N GLY A 230 5.84 26.41 -18.16
CA GLY A 230 6.54 27.29 -19.10
C GLY A 230 5.63 28.25 -19.89
N ASP A 231 4.36 27.99 -20.01
CA ASP A 231 3.42 28.82 -20.77
C ASP A 231 2.10 28.93 -20.01
N LYS A 232 1.67 30.17 -19.72
CA LYS A 232 0.40 30.45 -19.01
C LYS A 232 -0.84 30.08 -19.84
N ASP A 233 -0.70 30.10 -21.15
CA ASP A 233 -1.83 29.91 -22.07
C ASP A 233 -1.98 28.47 -22.54
N ASN A 234 -1.12 27.54 -22.09
CA ASN A 234 -1.15 26.16 -22.51
C ASN A 234 -2.20 25.35 -21.75
N THR A 235 -3.44 25.50 -22.15
CA THR A 235 -4.61 24.78 -21.60
C THR A 235 -4.65 23.29 -21.91
N ASN A 236 -3.72 22.75 -22.71
CA ASN A 236 -3.67 21.33 -23.06
C ASN A 236 -3.29 20.41 -21.89
N TYR A 237 -2.84 20.94 -20.78
CA TYR A 237 -2.61 20.19 -19.54
C TYR A 237 -3.84 20.17 -18.61
N ALA A 238 -4.98 20.66 -19.06
CA ALA A 238 -6.24 20.75 -18.34
C ALA A 238 -6.95 19.40 -18.06
N LEU A 239 -6.21 18.32 -17.91
CA LEU A 239 -6.74 17.11 -17.26
C LEU A 239 -6.89 17.29 -15.75
N ASN A 240 -6.44 18.41 -15.23
CA ASN A 240 -6.58 18.75 -13.83
C ASN A 240 -7.85 19.52 -13.58
N ARG A 241 -8.85 18.79 -13.22
CA ARG A 241 -10.05 19.34 -12.64
C ARG A 241 -9.72 19.94 -11.27
N GLY A 242 -9.36 21.24 -11.30
CA GLY A 242 -9.68 22.15 -10.24
C GLY A 242 -9.15 21.82 -8.85
N TYR A 243 -7.86 21.69 -8.68
CA TYR A 243 -7.28 21.98 -7.40
C TYR A 243 -7.12 23.52 -7.33
N ASP A 244 -8.21 24.18 -6.96
CA ASP A 244 -8.23 25.62 -6.79
C ASP A 244 -7.71 25.94 -5.39
N ASN A 245 -6.40 26.18 -5.31
CA ASN A 245 -5.77 26.58 -4.06
C ASN A 245 -5.40 28.05 -4.18
N PRO A 246 -5.84 28.92 -3.23
CA PRO A 246 -5.53 30.35 -3.26
C PRO A 246 -4.02 30.66 -3.35
N LEU A 247 -3.15 29.76 -2.87
CA LEU A 247 -1.70 29.91 -2.98
C LEU A 247 -1.21 29.66 -4.41
N VAL A 248 -1.77 28.65 -5.11
CA VAL A 248 -1.43 28.39 -6.51
C VAL A 248 -1.87 29.57 -7.37
N SER A 249 -3.10 30.05 -7.21
CA SER A 249 -3.62 31.21 -7.93
C SER A 249 -2.81 32.48 -7.64
N ARG A 250 -2.31 32.65 -6.43
CA ARG A 250 -1.41 33.77 -6.06
C ARG A 250 -0.05 33.65 -6.77
N PHE A 251 0.49 32.45 -6.87
CA PHE A 251 1.71 32.16 -7.62
C PHE A 251 1.54 32.46 -9.11
N GLU A 252 0.45 31.97 -9.70
CA GLU A 252 0.14 32.17 -11.12
C GLU A 252 -0.02 33.65 -11.48
N ASN A 253 -0.59 34.44 -10.57
CA ASN A 253 -0.78 35.88 -10.79
C ASN A 253 0.50 36.71 -10.65
N GLY A 254 1.49 36.21 -9.88
CA GLY A 254 2.75 36.90 -9.60
C GLY A 254 3.91 36.55 -10.54
N LEU A 255 3.78 35.50 -11.33
CA LEU A 255 4.87 34.97 -12.17
C LEU A 255 4.57 35.12 -13.67
N ALA A 256 5.61 35.39 -14.44
CA ALA A 256 5.55 35.39 -15.92
C ALA A 256 5.55 33.96 -16.52
N VAL A 257 5.67 32.94 -15.68
CA VAL A 257 5.73 31.53 -16.08
C VAL A 257 4.48 30.79 -15.62
N GLY A 258 4.02 29.85 -16.42
CA GLY A 258 2.92 28.97 -16.07
C GLY A 258 3.33 27.95 -15.03
N THR A 259 2.43 27.70 -14.09
CA THR A 259 2.58 26.67 -13.05
C THR A 259 1.30 25.83 -13.01
N SER A 260 1.40 24.59 -12.58
CA SER A 260 0.26 23.72 -12.40
C SER A 260 0.51 22.65 -11.36
N VAL A 261 -0.56 22.09 -10.79
CA VAL A 261 -0.47 20.95 -9.88
C VAL A 261 -0.79 19.69 -10.67
N MET A 262 0.20 18.83 -10.85
CA MET A 262 0.10 17.65 -11.71
C MET A 262 0.68 16.40 -11.04
N ASN A 263 0.22 15.23 -11.46
CA ASN A 263 0.74 13.94 -11.03
C ASN A 263 1.82 13.37 -11.96
N THR A 264 2.18 14.10 -13.00
CA THR A 264 3.18 13.71 -14.00
C THR A 264 4.31 14.72 -14.06
N ASP A 265 5.50 14.26 -14.47
CA ASP A 265 6.60 15.15 -14.82
C ASP A 265 6.29 15.85 -16.12
N VAL A 266 6.54 17.16 -16.14
CA VAL A 266 6.50 17.96 -17.36
C VAL A 266 7.94 18.22 -17.78
N ALA A 267 8.29 17.77 -18.97
CA ALA A 267 9.57 18.11 -19.59
C ALA A 267 9.47 19.52 -20.18
N LEU A 268 10.24 20.45 -19.63
CA LEU A 268 10.36 21.79 -20.19
C LEU A 268 11.36 21.77 -21.34
N THR A 269 11.06 22.55 -22.38
CA THR A 269 12.02 22.82 -23.44
C THR A 269 13.15 23.75 -22.95
N GLU A 270 14.30 23.74 -23.60
CA GLU A 270 15.42 24.64 -23.23
C GLU A 270 14.98 26.10 -23.13
N LYS A 271 14.18 26.57 -24.08
CA LYS A 271 13.66 27.93 -24.06
C LYS A 271 12.75 28.22 -22.86
N GLN A 272 11.95 27.24 -22.44
CA GLN A 272 11.12 27.37 -21.25
C GLN A 272 11.95 27.37 -19.96
N LEU A 273 13.02 26.57 -19.92
CA LEU A 273 13.97 26.57 -18.81
C LEU A 273 14.68 27.90 -18.67
N GLU A 274 15.14 28.49 -19.76
CA GLU A 274 15.77 29.83 -19.78
C GLU A 274 14.80 30.91 -19.26
N MET A 275 13.55 30.90 -19.70
CA MET A 275 12.53 31.84 -19.22
C MET A 275 12.26 31.72 -17.71
N VAL A 276 12.21 30.47 -17.21
CA VAL A 276 12.02 30.20 -15.77
C VAL A 276 13.24 30.66 -14.98
N GLU A 277 14.42 30.38 -15.48
CA GLU A 277 15.68 30.79 -14.87
C GLU A 277 15.79 32.33 -14.78
N GLU A 278 15.53 33.04 -15.86
CA GLU A 278 15.49 34.49 -15.89
C GLU A 278 14.49 35.05 -14.86
N ALA A 279 13.28 34.52 -14.81
CA ALA A 279 12.26 34.92 -13.85
C ALA A 279 12.66 34.65 -12.41
N ALA A 280 13.26 33.49 -12.13
CA ALA A 280 13.64 33.03 -10.79
C ALA A 280 14.82 33.85 -10.21
N TRP A 281 15.74 34.33 -11.05
CA TRP A 281 16.93 35.08 -10.61
C TRP A 281 16.83 36.59 -10.82
N SER A 282 15.71 37.12 -11.32
CA SER A 282 15.49 38.56 -11.46
C SER A 282 15.32 39.25 -10.12
N GLU A 283 15.67 40.56 -10.06
CA GLU A 283 15.44 41.42 -8.89
C GLU A 283 14.04 42.09 -8.94
N PRO A 284 13.40 42.40 -7.82
CA PRO A 284 13.81 42.14 -6.42
C PRO A 284 13.62 40.69 -6.03
N VAL A 285 14.44 40.17 -5.10
CA VAL A 285 14.31 38.78 -4.62
C VAL A 285 13.21 38.69 -3.57
N THR A 286 12.16 37.95 -3.89
CA THR A 286 10.98 37.75 -3.01
C THR A 286 10.87 36.27 -2.60
N ALA A 287 9.96 35.96 -1.63
CA ALA A 287 9.67 34.61 -1.22
C ALA A 287 9.18 33.75 -2.42
N GLU A 288 8.35 34.33 -3.29
CA GLU A 288 7.85 33.67 -4.49
C GLU A 288 8.99 33.29 -5.44
N LYS A 289 9.98 34.14 -5.61
CA LYS A 289 11.15 33.86 -6.46
C LYS A 289 12.06 32.78 -5.87
N TYR A 290 12.24 32.74 -4.57
CA TYR A 290 12.93 31.63 -3.93
C TYR A 290 12.17 30.31 -4.12
N SER A 291 10.84 30.33 -4.03
CA SER A 291 10.02 29.17 -4.31
C SER A 291 10.12 28.73 -5.77
N LEU A 292 10.17 29.69 -6.71
CA LEU A 292 10.39 29.40 -8.13
C LEU A 292 11.77 28.77 -8.37
N ARG A 293 12.82 29.24 -7.69
CA ARG A 293 14.14 28.61 -7.72
C ARG A 293 14.11 27.18 -7.19
N ALA A 294 13.37 26.92 -6.12
CA ALA A 294 13.22 25.59 -5.57
C ALA A 294 12.54 24.65 -6.56
N LEU A 295 11.46 25.09 -7.22
CA LEU A 295 10.76 24.31 -8.25
C LEU A 295 11.65 24.03 -9.48
N TYR A 296 12.34 25.03 -9.98
CA TYR A 296 13.30 24.90 -11.09
C TYR A 296 14.39 23.89 -10.76
N ALA A 297 15.01 24.04 -9.57
CA ALA A 297 16.07 23.17 -9.12
C ALA A 297 15.60 21.72 -8.92
N ASN A 298 14.37 21.52 -8.44
CA ASN A 298 13.78 20.19 -8.29
C ASN A 298 13.53 19.54 -9.65
N GLN A 299 12.93 20.25 -10.62
CA GLN A 299 12.73 19.73 -11.97
C GLN A 299 14.05 19.45 -12.70
N SER A 300 15.10 20.23 -12.40
CA SER A 300 16.47 20.05 -12.93
C SER A 300 17.29 19.03 -12.13
N LYS A 301 16.68 18.33 -11.15
CA LYS A 301 17.33 17.35 -10.25
C LYS A 301 18.50 17.91 -9.43
N GLN A 302 18.48 19.20 -9.16
CA GLN A 302 19.47 19.90 -8.31
C GLN A 302 18.95 19.99 -6.87
N PHE A 303 18.78 18.87 -6.19
CA PHE A 303 18.06 18.75 -4.91
C PHE A 303 18.63 19.64 -3.79
N THR A 304 19.96 19.80 -3.71
CA THR A 304 20.60 20.69 -2.71
C THR A 304 20.20 22.14 -2.92
N LEU A 305 20.16 22.61 -4.18
CA LEU A 305 19.73 23.95 -4.51
C LEU A 305 18.24 24.15 -4.24
N ALA A 306 17.44 23.12 -4.51
CA ALA A 306 16.00 23.11 -4.23
C ALA A 306 15.73 23.31 -2.73
N LEU A 307 16.37 22.52 -1.86
CA LEU A 307 16.24 22.61 -0.41
C LEU A 307 16.69 23.96 0.15
N ASN A 308 17.85 24.47 -0.32
CA ASN A 308 18.35 25.76 0.12
C ASN A 308 17.44 26.93 -0.31
N SER A 309 16.87 26.84 -1.50
CA SER A 309 15.94 27.86 -2.01
C SER A 309 14.61 27.82 -1.26
N ASP A 310 14.11 26.63 -0.91
CA ASP A 310 12.90 26.47 -0.09
C ASP A 310 13.10 27.07 1.31
N GLY A 311 14.21 26.78 1.98
CA GLY A 311 14.53 27.38 3.27
C GLY A 311 14.54 28.94 3.22
N LYS A 312 15.12 29.50 2.18
CA LYS A 312 15.13 30.97 1.98
C LYS A 312 13.73 31.53 1.65
N ALA A 313 12.89 30.77 0.95
CA ALA A 313 11.50 31.17 0.69
C ALA A 313 10.72 31.30 2.01
N ARG A 314 10.89 30.35 2.92
CA ARG A 314 10.26 30.38 4.25
C ARG A 314 10.74 31.57 5.10
N GLU A 315 12.05 31.80 5.15
CA GLU A 315 12.63 32.92 5.85
C GLU A 315 12.08 34.26 5.32
N ALA A 316 11.97 34.40 4.00
CA ALA A 316 11.49 35.62 3.35
C ALA A 316 9.95 35.81 3.52
N ALA A 317 9.19 34.76 3.71
CA ALA A 317 7.74 34.80 3.90
C ALA A 317 7.31 35.21 5.33
N GLY A 318 8.21 35.09 6.33
CA GLY A 318 7.94 35.49 7.73
C GLY A 318 6.72 34.76 8.33
N GLU A 319 5.86 35.49 9.08
CA GLU A 319 4.67 34.94 9.72
C GLU A 319 3.61 34.42 8.73
N GLY A 320 3.74 34.75 7.44
CA GLY A 320 2.91 34.18 6.36
C GLY A 320 3.34 32.79 5.91
N ALA A 321 4.41 32.22 6.49
CA ALA A 321 5.01 30.95 6.10
C ALA A 321 4.10 29.73 6.32
N ALA A 322 3.13 29.79 7.23
CA ALA A 322 2.25 28.65 7.55
C ALA A 322 1.50 28.08 6.33
N GLY A 323 1.21 28.92 5.33
CA GLY A 323 0.60 28.48 4.06
C GLY A 323 1.60 27.81 3.13
N TYR A 324 2.86 28.22 3.20
CA TYR A 324 3.97 27.62 2.44
C TYR A 324 4.40 26.29 3.04
N ASP A 325 4.43 26.16 4.36
CA ASP A 325 4.81 24.92 5.06
C ASP A 325 3.87 23.75 4.71
N ALA A 326 2.58 23.99 4.60
CA ALA A 326 1.62 22.96 4.25
C ALA A 326 1.78 22.45 2.79
N LEU A 327 2.11 23.37 1.86
CA LEU A 327 2.31 23.04 0.45
C LEU A 327 3.66 22.34 0.23
N TYR A 328 4.71 22.81 0.87
CA TYR A 328 6.08 22.32 0.65
C TYR A 328 6.42 21.09 1.47
N SER A 329 5.91 20.97 2.69
CA SER A 329 6.08 19.76 3.49
C SER A 329 5.45 18.54 2.80
N ALA A 330 4.29 18.72 2.18
CA ALA A 330 3.64 17.67 1.39
C ALA A 330 4.44 17.28 0.13
N PHE A 331 5.25 18.19 -0.43
CA PHE A 331 6.01 17.93 -1.66
C PHE A 331 7.44 17.40 -1.42
N TYR A 332 8.08 17.75 -0.29
CA TYR A 332 9.50 17.40 -0.03
C TYR A 332 9.67 16.19 0.89
N HIS A 333 8.68 15.83 1.70
CA HIS A 333 8.76 14.63 2.53
C HIS A 333 8.30 13.34 1.85
N MET A 334 7.91 13.40 0.57
CA MET A 334 7.49 12.24 -0.22
C MET A 334 8.52 11.81 -1.29
N ASN A 335 9.76 12.30 -1.23
CA ASN A 335 10.86 11.88 -2.11
C ASN A 335 11.96 11.17 -1.33
#